data_47756938c5eef863f2a2bca2b823ecd6
#
_entry.id   47756938c5eef863f2a2bca2b823ecd6
#
_cell.length_a   1.000
_cell.length_b   1.000
_cell.length_c   1.000
_cell.angle_alpha   90.00
_cell.angle_beta   90.00
_cell.angle_gamma   90.00
#
_symmetry.space_group_name_H-M   'P 1'
#
loop_
_entity.id
_entity.type
_entity.pdbx_description
1 polymer ?
#
loop_
_entity_poly.entity_id
_entity_poly.type
_entity_poly.pdbx_seq_one_letter_code
_entity_poly.pdbx_strand_id
1 'polypeptide(L)'
;MMIMAINEITDWNKEIELRVEAAVAYFKQGYNCSQSVAMTFADLYGIPVPLMGRISASFGGGIGRMRETCGSACAMFLLAGLEVTNVDDVPDDSELRTQNPELNIYPNQELKKKDYEVVQRLAEDFRKETGSIICKELLGLNKQRADGTIPEIQIVATPEARTDEYYKKRPCIRMVETGVRIYMNYLKEKYSGGKR
;
A
#
# COMPACT_ATOMS: atom_id res chain seq x y z
N MET A 1 19.00 12.33 -1.39
CA MET A 1 18.08 11.56 -0.53
C MET A 1 18.86 10.30 -0.12
N MET A 2 19.10 10.09 1.17
CA MET A 2 19.78 8.87 1.62
C MET A 2 18.80 7.70 1.43
N ILE A 3 19.20 6.71 0.63
CA ILE A 3 18.46 5.44 0.50
C ILE A 3 18.78 4.66 1.77
N MET A 4 17.75 4.39 2.56
CA MET A 4 17.89 3.50 3.71
C MET A 4 17.80 2.06 3.18
N ALA A 5 18.86 1.28 3.36
CA ALA A 5 18.79 -0.13 3.01
C ALA A 5 17.90 -0.86 4.02
N ILE A 6 16.98 -1.68 3.56
CA ILE A 6 16.07 -2.47 4.42
C ILE A 6 16.88 -3.30 5.43
N ASN A 7 18.05 -3.79 5.02
CA ASN A 7 18.98 -4.56 5.86
C ASN A 7 19.62 -3.74 7.00
N GLU A 8 19.51 -2.41 6.98
CA GLU A 8 20.03 -1.53 8.03
C GLU A 8 19.03 -1.31 9.18
N ILE A 9 17.79 -1.79 9.03
CA ILE A 9 16.78 -1.68 10.08
C ILE A 9 17.14 -2.62 11.24
N THR A 10 17.59 -2.04 12.34
CA THR A 10 17.98 -2.76 13.56
C THR A 10 16.86 -2.86 14.59
N ASP A 11 15.99 -1.85 14.66
CA ASP A 11 14.81 -1.82 15.53
C ASP A 11 13.53 -1.69 14.69
N TRP A 12 12.99 -2.84 14.31
CA TRP A 12 11.78 -2.92 13.50
C TRP A 12 10.56 -2.29 14.18
N ASN A 13 10.43 -2.42 15.50
CA ASN A 13 9.26 -1.87 16.19
C ASN A 13 9.28 -0.36 16.17
N LYS A 14 10.43 0.24 16.43
CA LYS A 14 10.61 1.68 16.32
C LYS A 14 10.39 2.18 14.90
N GLU A 15 10.92 1.48 13.90
CA GLU A 15 10.76 1.85 12.49
C GLU A 15 9.29 1.78 12.05
N ILE A 16 8.54 0.76 12.50
CA ILE A 16 7.09 0.67 12.24
C ILE A 16 6.38 1.93 12.73
N GLU A 17 6.61 2.34 13.99
CA GLU A 17 5.93 3.51 14.54
C GLU A 17 6.32 4.80 13.80
N LEU A 18 7.58 5.00 13.47
CA LEU A 18 8.04 6.16 12.69
C LEU A 18 7.35 6.23 11.32
N ARG A 19 7.21 5.11 10.63
CA ARG A 19 6.54 5.06 9.34
C ARG A 19 5.03 5.26 9.46
N VAL A 20 4.40 4.75 10.50
CA VAL A 20 2.99 5.02 10.80
C VAL A 20 2.77 6.52 11.03
N GLU A 21 3.59 7.15 11.86
CA GLU A 21 3.51 8.59 12.12
C GLU A 21 3.68 9.41 10.82
N ALA A 22 4.66 9.07 10.00
CA ALA A 22 4.90 9.72 8.72
C ALA A 22 3.70 9.59 7.77
N ALA A 23 3.12 8.39 7.63
CA ALA A 23 1.96 8.16 6.78
C ALA A 23 0.72 8.93 7.25
N VAL A 24 0.49 8.96 8.57
CA VAL A 24 -0.60 9.77 9.17
C VAL A 24 -0.36 11.26 8.93
N ALA A 25 0.90 11.72 9.04
CA ALA A 25 1.24 13.11 8.74
C ALA A 25 0.96 13.47 7.28
N TYR A 26 1.33 12.63 6.30
CA TYR A 26 0.96 12.82 4.90
C TYR A 26 -0.56 12.86 4.72
N PHE A 27 -1.29 11.96 5.36
CA PHE A 27 -2.75 11.94 5.25
C PHE A 27 -3.39 13.23 5.79
N LYS A 28 -2.89 13.75 6.91
CA LYS A 28 -3.35 15.02 7.49
C LYS A 28 -2.97 16.24 6.65
N GLN A 29 -1.89 16.17 5.87
CA GLN A 29 -1.50 17.20 4.89
C GLN A 29 -2.38 17.21 3.62
N GLY A 30 -3.35 16.28 3.51
CA GLY A 30 -4.28 16.25 2.39
C GLY A 30 -3.97 15.20 1.31
N TYR A 31 -2.86 14.46 1.41
CA TYR A 31 -2.59 13.34 0.52
C TYR A 31 -3.65 12.24 0.71
N ASN A 32 -3.97 11.51 -0.36
CA ASN A 32 -4.95 10.43 -0.25
C ASN A 32 -4.35 9.18 0.44
N CYS A 33 -5.20 8.21 0.79
CA CYS A 33 -4.79 7.03 1.54
C CYS A 33 -3.69 6.20 0.84
N SER A 34 -3.72 6.10 -0.49
CA SER A 34 -2.67 5.40 -1.23
C SER A 34 -1.35 6.17 -1.24
N GLN A 35 -1.39 7.47 -1.50
CA GLN A 35 -0.21 8.33 -1.45
C GLN A 35 0.44 8.29 -0.07
N SER A 36 -0.37 8.41 0.98
CA SER A 36 0.12 8.44 2.36
C SER A 36 0.90 7.19 2.75
N VAL A 37 0.41 6.02 2.35
CA VAL A 37 1.13 4.76 2.59
C VAL A 37 2.33 4.63 1.68
N ALA A 38 2.17 4.77 0.36
CA ALA A 38 3.24 4.50 -0.60
C ALA A 38 4.45 5.43 -0.41
N MET A 39 4.22 6.74 -0.24
CA MET A 39 5.29 7.73 -0.06
C MET A 39 6.16 7.45 1.16
N THR A 40 5.60 6.81 2.19
CA THR A 40 6.32 6.46 3.41
C THR A 40 7.41 5.40 3.19
N PHE A 41 7.33 4.66 2.10
CA PHE A 41 8.30 3.61 1.73
C PHE A 41 9.19 3.98 0.55
N ALA A 42 9.09 5.19 0.04
CA ALA A 42 9.82 5.63 -1.14
C ALA A 42 11.35 5.52 -1.00
N ASP A 43 11.86 5.78 0.21
CA ASP A 43 13.27 5.68 0.58
C ASP A 43 13.82 4.25 0.49
N LEU A 44 13.03 3.24 0.86
CA LEU A 44 13.45 1.84 0.83
C LEU A 44 13.66 1.33 -0.60
N TYR A 45 12.97 1.92 -1.57
CA TYR A 45 13.03 1.56 -2.98
C TYR A 45 13.82 2.56 -3.85
N GLY A 46 14.49 3.54 -3.22
CA GLY A 46 15.24 4.56 -3.97
C GLY A 46 14.39 5.43 -4.88
N ILE A 47 13.07 5.46 -4.68
CA ILE A 47 12.12 6.24 -5.49
C ILE A 47 11.96 7.63 -4.88
N PRO A 48 12.10 8.72 -5.67
CA PRO A 48 11.82 10.06 -5.16
C PRO A 48 10.39 10.16 -4.65
N VAL A 49 10.19 10.71 -3.43
CA VAL A 49 8.86 10.87 -2.81
C VAL A 49 7.83 11.52 -3.74
N PRO A 50 8.16 12.60 -4.51
CA PRO A 50 7.21 13.17 -5.45
C PRO A 50 6.77 12.21 -6.56
N LEU A 51 7.67 11.34 -7.03
CA LEU A 51 7.35 10.33 -8.04
C LEU A 51 6.43 9.25 -7.46
N MET A 52 6.77 8.74 -6.27
CA MET A 52 5.92 7.76 -5.56
C MET A 52 4.52 8.34 -5.31
N GLY A 53 4.42 9.60 -4.90
CA GLY A 53 3.16 10.31 -4.73
C GLY A 53 2.33 10.42 -6.03
N ARG A 54 2.97 10.61 -7.18
CA ARG A 54 2.30 10.64 -8.49
C ARG A 54 1.82 9.25 -8.92
N ILE A 55 2.65 8.23 -8.78
CA ILE A 55 2.32 6.84 -9.15
C ILE A 55 1.12 6.35 -8.34
N SER A 56 1.07 6.67 -7.06
CA SER A 56 0.01 6.22 -6.13
C SER A 56 -1.25 7.10 -6.13
N ALA A 57 -1.23 8.26 -6.79
CA ALA A 57 -2.32 9.25 -6.72
C ALA A 57 -3.69 8.71 -7.14
N SER A 58 -3.75 7.92 -8.21
CA SER A 58 -4.99 7.42 -8.80
C SER A 58 -5.73 6.40 -7.93
N PHE A 59 -5.08 5.79 -6.93
CA PHE A 59 -5.70 4.77 -6.09
C PHE A 59 -6.47 5.33 -4.90
N GLY A 60 -6.46 6.65 -4.69
CA GLY A 60 -7.17 7.30 -3.59
C GLY A 60 -8.69 7.12 -3.66
N GLY A 61 -9.34 7.01 -2.49
CA GLY A 61 -10.79 6.88 -2.38
C GLY A 61 -11.39 5.59 -2.95
N GLY A 62 -10.59 4.55 -3.03
CA GLY A 62 -10.95 3.27 -3.65
C GLY A 62 -10.91 3.37 -5.17
N ILE A 63 -9.72 3.58 -5.70
CA ILE A 63 -9.37 3.75 -7.11
C ILE A 63 -10.18 4.89 -7.75
N GLY A 64 -9.59 6.11 -7.78
CA GLY A 64 -10.23 7.29 -8.39
C GLY A 64 -11.60 7.65 -7.80
N ARG A 65 -11.83 7.37 -6.51
CA ARG A 65 -13.12 7.54 -5.79
C ARG A 65 -14.27 6.65 -6.27
N MET A 66 -14.01 5.59 -7.03
CA MET A 66 -15.01 4.60 -7.41
C MET A 66 -15.47 3.70 -6.24
N ARG A 67 -14.85 3.86 -5.05
CA ARG A 67 -15.20 3.12 -3.82
C ARG A 67 -14.94 1.61 -3.90
N GLU A 68 -14.05 1.21 -4.80
CA GLU A 68 -13.57 -0.17 -4.96
C GLU A 68 -12.44 -0.48 -3.95
N THR A 69 -11.34 -1.09 -4.34
CA THR A 69 -10.25 -1.46 -3.42
C THR A 69 -9.71 -0.24 -2.64
N CYS A 70 -9.55 -0.39 -1.33
CA CYS A 70 -9.04 0.66 -0.45
C CYS A 70 -7.65 1.14 -0.90
N GLY A 71 -7.45 2.46 -0.96
CA GLY A 71 -6.17 3.02 -1.40
C GLY A 71 -4.98 2.62 -0.53
N SER A 72 -5.16 2.38 0.77
CA SER A 72 -4.10 1.84 1.63
C SER A 72 -3.71 0.41 1.24
N ALA A 73 -4.70 -0.42 0.88
CA ALA A 73 -4.44 -1.75 0.35
C ALA A 73 -3.76 -1.69 -1.02
N CYS A 74 -4.24 -0.82 -1.93
CA CYS A 74 -3.59 -0.62 -3.24
C CYS A 74 -2.12 -0.20 -3.09
N ALA A 75 -1.79 0.65 -2.11
CA ALA A 75 -0.41 1.04 -1.84
C ALA A 75 0.46 -0.15 -1.42
N MET A 76 -0.04 -1.03 -0.54
CA MET A 76 0.68 -2.25 -0.19
C MET A 76 0.93 -3.15 -1.40
N PHE A 77 -0.05 -3.26 -2.31
CA PHE A 77 0.08 -4.09 -3.52
C PHE A 77 1.10 -3.49 -4.51
N LEU A 78 1.10 -2.16 -4.66
CA LEU A 78 2.11 -1.46 -5.44
C LEU A 78 3.53 -1.69 -4.88
N LEU A 79 3.68 -1.60 -3.56
CA LEU A 79 4.95 -1.84 -2.89
C LEU A 79 5.37 -3.33 -2.99
N ALA A 80 4.42 -4.27 -2.94
CA ALA A 80 4.71 -5.69 -3.15
C ALA A 80 5.29 -5.94 -4.54
N GLY A 81 4.75 -5.30 -5.57
CA GLY A 81 5.32 -5.37 -6.92
C GLY A 81 6.78 -4.89 -6.97
N LEU A 82 7.10 -3.77 -6.31
CA LEU A 82 8.49 -3.26 -6.22
C LEU A 82 9.41 -4.25 -5.48
N GLU A 83 8.90 -4.88 -4.43
CA GLU A 83 9.66 -5.78 -3.56
C GLU A 83 9.92 -7.15 -4.19
N VAL A 84 8.93 -7.70 -4.90
CA VAL A 84 9.01 -9.06 -5.45
C VAL A 84 9.68 -9.09 -6.82
N THR A 85 9.50 -8.03 -7.60
CA THR A 85 10.04 -7.95 -8.97
C THR A 85 11.41 -7.28 -9.03
N ASN A 86 12.09 -7.11 -7.90
CA ASN A 86 13.43 -6.56 -7.87
C ASN A 86 14.40 -7.49 -8.62
N VAL A 87 15.05 -6.96 -9.63
CA VAL A 87 15.97 -7.71 -10.50
C VAL A 87 17.24 -8.19 -9.83
N ASP A 88 17.61 -7.56 -8.71
CA ASP A 88 18.79 -7.98 -7.94
C ASP A 88 18.58 -9.36 -7.30
N ASP A 89 17.33 -9.80 -7.18
CA ASP A 89 16.96 -11.14 -6.70
C ASP A 89 16.97 -12.21 -7.82
N VAL A 90 17.21 -11.83 -9.07
CA VAL A 90 17.28 -12.77 -10.21
C VAL A 90 18.72 -13.17 -10.48
N PRO A 91 19.07 -14.48 -10.47
CA PRO A 91 20.42 -14.94 -10.74
C PRO A 91 20.97 -14.42 -12.08
N ASP A 92 22.26 -14.06 -12.10
CA ASP A 92 22.94 -13.46 -13.25
C ASP A 92 22.97 -14.36 -14.49
N ASP A 93 22.88 -15.67 -14.30
CA ASP A 93 22.91 -16.72 -15.32
C ASP A 93 21.52 -17.08 -15.89
N SER A 94 20.47 -16.38 -15.45
CA SER A 94 19.12 -16.69 -15.93
C SER A 94 18.96 -16.21 -17.38
N GLU A 95 18.55 -17.11 -18.29
CA GLU A 95 18.19 -16.79 -19.70
C GLU A 95 17.19 -15.64 -19.82
N LEU A 96 16.52 -15.31 -18.72
CA LEU A 96 15.54 -14.24 -18.60
C LEU A 96 16.17 -12.84 -18.69
N ARG A 97 17.43 -12.67 -18.26
CA ARG A 97 18.15 -11.38 -18.36
C ARG A 97 18.48 -10.99 -19.80
N THR A 98 18.52 -11.95 -20.71
CA THR A 98 18.95 -11.71 -22.10
C THR A 98 17.83 -11.16 -22.99
N GLN A 99 16.56 -11.30 -22.61
CA GLN A 99 15.42 -10.93 -23.48
C GLN A 99 15.11 -9.43 -23.48
N ASN A 100 15.42 -8.68 -22.42
CA ASN A 100 15.23 -7.23 -22.33
C ASN A 100 16.12 -6.61 -21.24
N PRO A 101 17.43 -6.48 -21.46
CA PRO A 101 18.37 -6.00 -20.44
C PRO A 101 18.12 -4.54 -20.00
N GLU A 102 17.40 -3.75 -20.80
CA GLU A 102 17.09 -2.36 -20.49
C GLU A 102 15.86 -2.19 -19.57
N LEU A 103 14.96 -3.16 -19.52
CA LEU A 103 13.71 -3.00 -18.79
C LEU A 103 13.78 -3.43 -17.32
N ASN A 104 14.77 -4.23 -16.94
CA ASN A 104 14.89 -4.79 -15.57
C ASN A 104 13.57 -5.36 -14.99
N ILE A 105 12.62 -5.69 -15.85
CA ILE A 105 11.31 -6.28 -15.53
C ILE A 105 11.15 -7.49 -16.43
N TYR A 106 10.97 -8.66 -15.83
CA TYR A 106 10.86 -9.91 -16.57
C TYR A 106 9.41 -10.41 -16.64
N PRO A 107 8.92 -10.80 -17.81
CA PRO A 107 7.67 -11.52 -17.95
C PRO A 107 7.84 -12.99 -17.48
N ASN A 108 8.23 -13.18 -16.24
CA ASN A 108 8.47 -14.49 -15.65
C ASN A 108 7.23 -14.98 -14.88
N GLN A 109 6.76 -16.19 -15.17
CA GLN A 109 5.60 -16.78 -14.52
C GLN A 109 5.84 -17.01 -13.02
N GLU A 110 7.05 -17.38 -12.61
CA GLU A 110 7.38 -17.58 -11.20
C GLU A 110 7.37 -16.27 -10.41
N LEU A 111 7.91 -15.18 -10.97
CA LEU A 111 7.85 -13.85 -10.34
C LEU A 111 6.40 -13.36 -10.26
N LYS A 112 5.60 -13.54 -11.31
CA LYS A 112 4.17 -13.21 -11.27
C LYS A 112 3.42 -13.99 -10.19
N LYS A 113 3.71 -15.29 -10.07
CA LYS A 113 3.11 -16.12 -9.04
C LYS A 113 3.49 -15.63 -7.65
N LYS A 114 4.77 -15.38 -7.40
CA LYS A 114 5.25 -14.83 -6.11
C LYS A 114 4.61 -13.49 -5.78
N ASP A 115 4.52 -12.58 -6.75
CA ASP A 115 3.87 -11.28 -6.56
C ASP A 115 2.38 -11.46 -6.18
N TYR A 116 1.65 -12.30 -6.91
CA TYR A 116 0.25 -12.56 -6.60
C TYR A 116 0.05 -13.23 -5.23
N GLU A 117 0.93 -14.14 -4.83
CA GLU A 117 0.91 -14.75 -3.49
C GLU A 117 1.11 -13.70 -2.39
N VAL A 118 2.07 -12.79 -2.56
CA VAL A 118 2.31 -11.69 -1.63
C VAL A 118 1.12 -10.73 -1.59
N VAL A 119 0.59 -10.31 -2.73
CA VAL A 119 -0.58 -9.42 -2.81
C VAL A 119 -1.80 -10.06 -2.12
N GLN A 120 -2.06 -11.35 -2.38
CA GLN A 120 -3.18 -12.08 -1.74
C GLN A 120 -3.00 -12.19 -0.23
N ARG A 121 -1.80 -12.47 0.25
CA ARG A 121 -1.47 -12.49 1.67
C ARG A 121 -1.71 -11.13 2.32
N LEU A 122 -1.15 -10.05 1.76
CA LEU A 122 -1.34 -8.69 2.28
C LEU A 122 -2.82 -8.28 2.29
N ALA A 123 -3.58 -8.67 1.26
CA ALA A 123 -5.03 -8.44 1.19
C ALA A 123 -5.77 -9.17 2.31
N GLU A 124 -5.41 -10.41 2.59
CA GLU A 124 -6.01 -11.22 3.65
C GLU A 124 -5.68 -10.65 5.04
N ASP A 125 -4.43 -10.26 5.28
CA ASP A 125 -4.02 -9.66 6.53
C ASP A 125 -4.74 -8.31 6.75
N PHE A 126 -4.94 -7.52 5.69
CA PHE A 126 -5.72 -6.29 5.77
C PHE A 126 -7.21 -6.56 6.07
N ARG A 127 -7.80 -7.62 5.48
CA ARG A 127 -9.19 -8.03 5.82
C ARG A 127 -9.33 -8.46 7.27
N LYS A 128 -8.39 -9.22 7.81
CA LYS A 128 -8.42 -9.66 9.21
C LYS A 128 -8.44 -8.46 10.17
N GLU A 129 -7.64 -7.43 9.89
CA GLU A 129 -7.52 -6.25 10.74
C GLU A 129 -8.69 -5.25 10.57
N THR A 130 -9.28 -5.17 9.38
CA THR A 130 -10.22 -4.10 9.03
C THR A 130 -11.62 -4.58 8.67
N GLY A 131 -11.80 -5.86 8.40
CA GLY A 131 -13.05 -6.49 7.98
C GLY A 131 -13.25 -6.54 6.46
N SER A 132 -12.55 -5.72 5.68
CA SER A 132 -12.66 -5.71 4.21
C SER A 132 -11.45 -5.03 3.57
N ILE A 133 -11.25 -5.24 2.26
CA ILE A 133 -10.34 -4.42 1.43
C ILE A 133 -11.12 -3.42 0.57
N ILE A 134 -12.45 -3.42 0.62
CA ILE A 134 -13.31 -2.63 -0.26
C ILE A 134 -13.67 -1.30 0.39
N CYS A 135 -13.36 -0.19 -0.27
CA CYS A 135 -13.50 1.16 0.25
C CYS A 135 -14.95 1.46 0.69
N LYS A 136 -15.96 1.10 -0.11
CA LYS A 136 -17.38 1.31 0.24
C LYS A 136 -17.80 0.56 1.49
N GLU A 137 -17.27 -0.63 1.71
CA GLU A 137 -17.56 -1.45 2.89
C GLU A 137 -16.91 -0.86 4.15
N LEU A 138 -15.61 -0.52 4.03
CA LEU A 138 -14.87 0.13 5.11
C LEU A 138 -15.47 1.47 5.54
N LEU A 139 -16.06 2.21 4.61
CA LEU A 139 -16.76 3.47 4.88
C LEU A 139 -18.21 3.27 5.32
N GLY A 140 -18.73 2.04 5.28
CA GLY A 140 -20.13 1.74 5.61
C GLY A 140 -21.15 2.32 4.61
N LEU A 141 -20.71 2.60 3.38
CA LEU A 141 -21.58 3.24 2.37
C LEU A 141 -22.61 2.29 1.77
N ASN A 142 -22.40 0.98 1.86
CA ASN A 142 -23.28 -0.07 1.37
C ASN A 142 -24.10 -0.73 2.50
N LYS A 143 -24.09 -0.16 3.69
CA LYS A 143 -24.91 -0.70 4.81
C LYS A 143 -26.39 -0.49 4.53
N GLN A 144 -27.17 -1.55 4.75
CA GLN A 144 -28.61 -1.49 4.67
C GLN A 144 -29.17 -0.47 5.70
N ARG A 145 -30.11 0.35 5.26
CA ARG A 145 -30.82 1.30 6.11
C ARG A 145 -31.88 0.58 6.94
N ALA A 146 -32.44 1.27 7.95
CA ALA A 146 -33.52 0.73 8.80
C ALA A 146 -34.78 0.36 8.01
N ASP A 147 -35.01 1.00 6.86
CA ASP A 147 -36.11 0.71 5.93
C ASP A 147 -35.86 -0.48 4.99
N GLY A 148 -34.72 -1.17 5.13
CA GLY A 148 -34.34 -2.30 4.30
C GLY A 148 -33.66 -1.94 2.98
N THR A 149 -33.52 -0.66 2.65
CA THR A 149 -32.87 -0.22 1.41
C THR A 149 -31.36 -0.19 1.54
N ILE A 150 -30.65 -0.49 0.44
CA ILE A 150 -29.19 -0.26 0.32
C ILE A 150 -28.99 1.05 -0.42
N PRO A 151 -28.25 2.02 0.16
CA PRO A 151 -28.04 3.30 -0.49
C PRO A 151 -27.27 3.15 -1.80
N GLU A 152 -27.72 3.85 -2.83
CA GLU A 152 -26.93 4.01 -4.06
C GLU A 152 -25.68 4.83 -3.76
N ILE A 153 -24.51 4.30 -4.17
CA ILE A 153 -23.24 4.98 -3.97
C ILE A 153 -22.98 5.89 -5.16
N GLN A 154 -23.10 7.18 -4.93
CA GLN A 154 -22.76 8.16 -5.94
C GLN A 154 -21.25 8.27 -6.12
N ILE A 155 -20.79 8.03 -7.34
CA ILE A 155 -19.40 8.18 -7.74
C ILE A 155 -19.22 9.63 -8.18
N VAL A 156 -18.54 10.42 -7.34
CA VAL A 156 -18.28 11.84 -7.58
C VAL A 156 -16.77 12.09 -7.59
N ALA A 157 -16.24 12.72 -8.63
CA ALA A 157 -14.81 12.98 -8.74
C ALA A 157 -14.29 14.00 -7.71
N THR A 158 -15.11 14.96 -7.29
CA THR A 158 -14.71 16.01 -6.35
C THR A 158 -14.34 15.44 -4.97
N PRO A 159 -13.10 15.66 -4.48
CA PRO A 159 -12.71 15.26 -3.14
C PRO A 159 -13.50 16.03 -2.08
N GLU A 160 -13.75 15.38 -0.94
CA GLU A 160 -14.33 16.05 0.22
C GLU A 160 -13.28 16.92 0.92
N ALA A 161 -13.73 18.07 1.48
CA ALA A 161 -12.87 18.93 2.27
C ALA A 161 -12.29 18.17 3.49
N ARG A 162 -11.03 18.40 3.78
CA ARG A 162 -10.30 17.78 4.88
C ARG A 162 -10.48 18.60 6.16
N THR A 163 -11.63 18.46 6.79
CA THR A 163 -11.97 19.10 8.05
C THR A 163 -11.76 18.16 9.23
N ASP A 164 -11.74 18.67 10.45
CA ASP A 164 -11.67 17.82 11.66
C ASP A 164 -12.82 16.83 11.72
N GLU A 165 -14.00 17.25 11.24
CA GLU A 165 -15.17 16.39 11.19
C GLU A 165 -15.00 15.25 10.16
N TYR A 166 -14.36 15.51 9.02
CA TYR A 166 -13.99 14.48 8.05
C TYR A 166 -13.13 13.40 8.70
N TYR A 167 -12.11 13.77 9.46
CA TYR A 167 -11.21 12.82 10.11
C TYR A 167 -11.89 12.04 11.24
N LYS A 168 -12.82 12.67 11.96
CA LYS A 168 -13.60 12.00 13.03
C LYS A 168 -14.58 10.96 12.49
N LYS A 169 -15.20 11.25 11.34
CA LYS A 169 -16.25 10.38 10.75
C LYS A 169 -15.71 9.23 9.93
N ARG A 170 -14.48 9.32 9.43
CA ARG A 170 -13.93 8.32 8.50
C ARG A 170 -12.85 7.47 9.13
N PRO A 171 -12.89 6.15 8.91
CA PRO A 171 -11.87 5.24 9.43
C PRO A 171 -10.54 5.30 8.64
N CYS A 172 -10.37 6.25 7.70
CA CYS A 172 -9.26 6.26 6.74
C CYS A 172 -7.89 6.42 7.41
N ILE A 173 -7.78 7.14 8.53
CA ILE A 173 -6.51 7.20 9.30
C ILE A 173 -6.14 5.80 9.75
N ARG A 174 -7.05 5.07 10.39
CA ARG A 174 -6.84 3.68 10.81
C ARG A 174 -6.45 2.79 9.64
N MET A 175 -7.06 2.97 8.45
CA MET A 175 -6.71 2.18 7.26
C MET A 175 -5.27 2.48 6.79
N VAL A 176 -4.83 3.73 6.89
CA VAL A 176 -3.46 4.14 6.58
C VAL A 176 -2.47 3.51 7.56
N GLU A 177 -2.71 3.61 8.85
CA GLU A 177 -1.90 2.99 9.90
C GLU A 177 -1.81 1.48 9.72
N THR A 178 -2.95 0.82 9.51
CA THR A 178 -3.02 -0.63 9.30
C THR A 178 -2.22 -1.06 8.07
N GLY A 179 -2.35 -0.35 6.94
CA GLY A 179 -1.58 -0.66 5.74
C GLY A 179 -0.07 -0.57 5.96
N VAL A 180 0.40 0.46 6.65
CA VAL A 180 1.83 0.61 6.99
C VAL A 180 2.29 -0.54 7.90
N ARG A 181 1.55 -0.86 8.96
CA ARG A 181 1.91 -1.93 9.91
C ARG A 181 2.00 -3.29 9.23
N ILE A 182 1.02 -3.62 8.40
CA ILE A 182 0.99 -4.90 7.67
C ILE A 182 2.20 -5.01 6.74
N TYR A 183 2.46 -3.97 5.95
CA TYR A 183 3.56 -4.01 5.01
C TYR A 183 4.93 -4.06 5.73
N MET A 184 5.11 -3.31 6.80
CA MET A 184 6.32 -3.38 7.64
C MET A 184 6.51 -4.74 8.30
N ASN A 185 5.44 -5.38 8.77
CA ASN A 185 5.52 -6.72 9.33
C ASN A 185 5.92 -7.76 8.26
N TYR A 186 5.40 -7.63 7.04
CA TYR A 186 5.83 -8.44 5.90
C TYR A 186 7.34 -8.28 5.63
N LEU A 187 7.84 -7.04 5.57
CA LEU A 187 9.29 -6.79 5.40
C LEU A 187 10.10 -7.33 6.58
N LYS A 188 9.64 -7.14 7.80
CA LYS A 188 10.28 -7.69 9.01
C LYS A 188 10.42 -9.20 8.93
N GLU A 189 9.37 -9.92 8.57
CA GLU A 189 9.43 -11.38 8.41
C GLU A 189 10.42 -11.80 7.32
N LYS A 190 10.40 -11.11 6.17
CA LYS A 190 11.30 -11.40 5.06
C LYS A 190 12.78 -11.17 5.43
N TYR A 191 13.10 -10.06 6.09
CA TYR A 191 14.48 -9.63 6.33
C TYR A 191 15.02 -9.97 7.72
N SER A 192 14.17 -10.21 8.73
CA SER A 192 14.65 -10.67 10.05
C SER A 192 14.87 -12.18 10.11
N GLY A 193 14.25 -12.96 9.22
CA GLY A 193 14.42 -14.42 9.16
C GLY A 193 15.74 -14.89 8.52
N GLY A 194 16.53 -14.01 7.94
CA GLY A 194 17.76 -14.33 7.19
C GLY A 194 19.04 -14.46 8.02
N LYS A 195 18.94 -14.49 9.35
CA LYS A 195 20.08 -14.84 10.23
C LYS A 195 19.95 -16.29 10.74
N ARG A 196 20.01 -17.25 9.84
CA ARG A 196 20.32 -18.63 10.19
C ARG A 196 21.44 -19.13 9.29
#